data_fbd2450bc5f94997245fd74f0ae25a7a
#
_entry.id   fbd2450bc5f94997245fd74f0ae25a7a
#
_cell.length_a   1.000
_cell.length_b   1.000
_cell.length_c   1.000
_cell.angle_alpha   90.00
_cell.angle_beta   90.00
_cell.angle_gamma   90.00
#
_symmetry.space_group_name_H-M   'P 1'
#
loop_
_entity.id
_entity.type
_entity.pdbx_description
1 polymer ?
#
loop_
_entity_poly.entity_id
_entity_poly.type
_entity_poly.pdbx_seq_one_letter_code
_entity_poly.pdbx_strand_id
1 'polypeptide(L)'
;MTSSLVLALVSGLAAACFVDPGSGSGGATGDATGGTGTTSPTSDADASSGGTTGMTVTTTVDPVTSSDGSTGGCEGMCCGDGTVDVNEQCDDGNKVDDDFCAASCVRVAYRVFVTKQGSVLSGGLTEADEVCHAAAAAAGLPGVYRAWLSTSTVSAKDRVTHKQALPIRRLDNQTVVMSAADLVSGSLLAPIAVSEAGELLPLMPACTEESAVWTGTLANGEPNADTNCGDWTTTMGGGGAAGFLANADASWTDAGCAVACGASLHLYCFEVDP
;
A
#
# COMPACT_ATOMS: atom_id res chain seq x y z
N MET A 1 39.37 -52.48 -6.56
CA MET A 1 39.87 -51.33 -5.77
C MET A 1 38.67 -50.77 -5.02
N THR A 2 38.65 -51.10 -3.76
CA THR A 2 37.54 -50.83 -2.81
C THR A 2 37.73 -49.47 -2.20
N SER A 3 36.74 -48.58 -2.27
CA SER A 3 36.70 -47.32 -1.53
C SER A 3 35.53 -47.31 -0.57
N SER A 4 35.89 -47.16 0.67
CA SER A 4 35.00 -47.23 1.85
C SER A 4 34.14 -45.98 1.99
N LEU A 5 32.89 -46.22 2.31
CA LEU A 5 31.86 -45.27 2.75
C LEU A 5 32.11 -44.93 4.21
N VAL A 6 32.33 -43.67 4.55
CA VAL A 6 32.31 -43.18 5.96
C VAL A 6 30.99 -42.46 6.21
N LEU A 7 30.17 -43.08 7.02
CA LEU A 7 28.91 -42.56 7.51
C LEU A 7 29.17 -41.82 8.84
N ALA A 8 29.06 -40.52 8.85
CA ALA A 8 29.13 -39.70 10.09
C ALA A 8 27.72 -39.41 10.59
N LEU A 9 27.34 -40.09 11.65
CA LEU A 9 26.14 -39.79 12.46
C LEU A 9 26.46 -38.63 13.40
N VAL A 10 25.80 -37.51 13.23
CA VAL A 10 25.80 -36.41 14.22
C VAL A 10 24.46 -36.45 14.93
N SER A 11 24.49 -36.92 16.19
CA SER A 11 23.34 -36.85 17.10
C SER A 11 23.31 -35.44 17.69
N GLY A 12 22.31 -34.64 17.33
CA GLY A 12 22.05 -33.34 17.95
C GLY A 12 20.99 -33.49 19.04
N LEU A 13 21.37 -33.19 20.28
CA LEU A 13 20.49 -33.08 21.45
C LEU A 13 19.53 -31.89 21.27
N ALA A 14 18.23 -32.17 21.31
CA ALA A 14 17.21 -31.14 21.49
C ALA A 14 17.09 -30.79 22.99
N ALA A 15 17.41 -29.55 23.33
CA ALA A 15 17.09 -28.98 24.65
C ALA A 15 15.71 -28.35 24.59
N ALA A 16 14.73 -28.98 25.21
CA ALA A 16 13.40 -28.42 25.43
C ALA A 16 13.46 -27.48 26.65
N CYS A 17 13.22 -26.20 26.46
CA CYS A 17 12.94 -25.29 27.56
C CYS A 17 11.45 -25.34 27.89
N PHE A 18 11.13 -25.94 29.02
CA PHE A 18 9.81 -25.88 29.66
C PHE A 18 9.67 -24.52 30.36
N VAL A 19 8.64 -23.75 30.04
CA VAL A 19 8.23 -22.57 30.80
C VAL A 19 6.96 -22.92 31.53
N ASP A 20 7.01 -22.90 32.87
CA ASP A 20 5.94 -23.13 33.80
C ASP A 20 4.90 -21.99 33.76
N PRO A 21 3.60 -22.27 33.74
CA PRO A 21 2.58 -21.23 33.94
C PRO A 21 2.28 -21.05 35.42
N GLY A 22 2.87 -20.00 36.02
CA GLY A 22 2.58 -19.58 37.40
C GLY A 22 1.17 -19.04 37.54
N SER A 23 0.37 -19.73 38.35
CA SER A 23 -0.90 -19.29 38.90
C SER A 23 -0.70 -18.09 39.83
N GLY A 24 -1.45 -17.01 39.60
CA GLY A 24 -1.55 -15.88 40.52
C GLY A 24 -3.00 -15.40 40.56
N SER A 25 -3.75 -15.95 41.52
CA SER A 25 -5.06 -15.43 41.92
C SER A 25 -4.88 -14.26 42.86
N GLY A 26 -5.62 -13.17 42.62
CA GLY A 26 -5.71 -12.04 43.53
C GLY A 26 -6.91 -11.18 43.18
N GLY A 27 -8.02 -11.44 43.86
CA GLY A 27 -9.21 -10.63 43.78
C GLY A 27 -9.12 -9.35 44.60
N ALA A 28 -9.82 -8.31 44.19
CA ALA A 28 -10.30 -7.26 45.07
C ALA A 28 -11.57 -6.66 44.44
N THR A 29 -12.61 -6.81 45.21
CA THR A 29 -13.94 -6.20 45.07
C THR A 29 -13.90 -4.73 45.51
N GLY A 30 -14.71 -3.91 44.85
CA GLY A 30 -14.95 -2.50 45.23
C GLY A 30 -15.99 -1.93 44.27
N ASP A 31 -17.02 -1.91 44.68
CA ASP A 31 -18.37 -1.47 45.04
C ASP A 31 -18.69 -0.05 44.53
N ALA A 32 -19.93 -0.03 44.06
CA ALA A 32 -20.87 0.93 43.54
C ALA A 32 -20.85 2.36 44.08
N THR A 33 -21.38 3.24 43.26
CA THR A 33 -22.51 4.22 43.43
C THR A 33 -22.36 5.22 42.29
N GLY A 34 -23.31 5.44 41.38
CA GLY A 34 -24.61 6.04 41.67
C GLY A 34 -24.57 7.53 41.30
N GLY A 35 -25.18 7.93 40.18
CA GLY A 35 -25.25 9.33 39.81
C GLY A 35 -26.07 9.55 38.54
N THR A 36 -27.41 9.47 38.66
CA THR A 36 -28.40 9.97 37.72
C THR A 36 -28.39 11.51 37.68
N GLY A 37 -28.43 12.06 36.50
CA GLY A 37 -28.57 13.49 36.30
C GLY A 37 -29.14 13.81 34.92
N THR A 38 -30.44 13.64 34.80
CA THR A 38 -31.30 14.21 33.75
C THR A 38 -31.42 15.72 33.95
N THR A 39 -31.23 16.52 32.89
CA THR A 39 -32.05 17.72 32.66
C THR A 39 -31.84 18.23 31.24
N SER A 40 -32.85 18.13 30.42
CA SER A 40 -33.17 19.08 29.35
C SER A 40 -33.73 20.36 29.94
N PRO A 41 -33.62 21.49 29.26
CA PRO A 41 -34.84 22.30 29.08
C PRO A 41 -35.13 22.64 27.62
N THR A 42 -36.38 22.51 27.37
CA THR A 42 -37.17 22.98 26.23
C THR A 42 -37.42 24.50 26.32
N SER A 43 -37.73 25.04 25.12
CA SER A 43 -38.62 26.20 24.82
C SER A 43 -38.17 27.58 25.32
N ASP A 44 -38.29 28.63 24.50
CA ASP A 44 -39.55 29.25 24.11
C ASP A 44 -39.38 30.18 22.90
N ALA A 45 -40.45 30.24 22.14
CA ALA A 45 -40.72 31.21 21.11
C ALA A 45 -41.09 32.57 21.73
N ASP A 46 -40.69 33.68 21.07
CA ASP A 46 -41.51 34.87 21.18
C ASP A 46 -41.50 35.67 19.85
N ALA A 47 -42.69 35.91 19.39
CA ALA A 47 -43.05 36.73 18.26
C ALA A 47 -43.30 38.16 18.75
N SER A 48 -42.80 39.17 18.05
CA SER A 48 -43.41 40.47 18.08
C SER A 48 -43.26 41.23 16.77
N SER A 49 -44.39 41.59 16.28
CA SER A 49 -44.74 42.41 15.13
C SER A 49 -44.34 43.88 15.32
N GLY A 50 -44.12 44.55 14.21
CA GLY A 50 -44.37 46.00 14.18
C GLY A 50 -43.62 46.79 13.11
N GLY A 51 -44.34 47.25 12.10
CA GLY A 51 -44.35 48.63 11.66
C GLY A 51 -43.64 49.02 10.34
N THR A 52 -44.38 48.99 9.28
CA THR A 52 -44.54 49.94 8.18
C THR A 52 -43.60 51.14 8.13
N THR A 53 -42.88 51.30 7.01
CA THR A 53 -43.00 52.51 6.12
C THR A 53 -42.18 52.28 4.84
N GLY A 54 -42.81 52.53 3.71
CA GLY A 54 -42.28 52.37 2.39
C GLY A 54 -41.24 53.43 2.01
N MET A 55 -40.29 52.98 1.22
CA MET A 55 -39.56 53.77 0.25
C MET A 55 -39.33 52.92 -0.99
N THR A 56 -40.04 53.27 -2.04
CA THR A 56 -39.87 52.73 -3.39
C THR A 56 -38.59 53.32 -3.94
N VAL A 57 -37.54 52.53 -3.96
CA VAL A 57 -36.36 52.82 -4.79
C VAL A 57 -36.40 51.85 -5.95
N THR A 58 -36.78 52.37 -7.10
CA THR A 58 -36.69 51.69 -8.37
C THR A 58 -35.22 51.67 -8.82
N THR A 59 -34.49 50.67 -8.45
CA THR A 59 -33.20 50.36 -9.08
C THR A 59 -33.51 49.27 -10.12
N THR A 60 -33.43 49.65 -11.38
CA THR A 60 -33.25 48.73 -12.50
C THR A 60 -31.96 47.95 -12.25
N VAL A 61 -32.10 46.76 -11.72
CA VAL A 61 -31.02 45.77 -11.73
C VAL A 61 -31.18 45.02 -13.08
N ASP A 62 -30.22 45.22 -13.93
CA ASP A 62 -29.97 44.32 -15.05
C ASP A 62 -29.89 42.90 -14.49
N PRO A 63 -30.47 41.91 -15.21
CA PRO A 63 -30.28 40.52 -14.81
C PRO A 63 -28.82 40.18 -15.01
N VAL A 64 -28.05 40.19 -13.89
CA VAL A 64 -26.80 39.48 -13.85
C VAL A 64 -27.16 38.02 -13.98
N THR A 65 -27.09 37.54 -15.20
CA THR A 65 -27.02 36.11 -15.50
C THR A 65 -25.74 35.60 -14.82
N SER A 66 -25.85 35.20 -13.55
CA SER A 66 -24.88 34.34 -12.93
C SER A 66 -25.01 32.96 -13.57
N SER A 67 -24.44 32.81 -14.76
CA SER A 67 -24.07 31.51 -15.28
C SER A 67 -22.75 31.12 -14.60
N ASP A 68 -22.84 30.77 -13.32
CA ASP A 68 -21.83 29.94 -12.68
C ASP A 68 -21.95 28.51 -13.17
N GLY A 69 -21.73 28.34 -14.43
CA GLY A 69 -21.27 27.14 -15.06
C GLY A 69 -19.82 27.35 -15.45
N SER A 70 -18.98 27.65 -14.48
CA SER A 70 -17.55 27.63 -14.69
C SER A 70 -17.08 26.18 -14.70
N THR A 71 -17.33 25.50 -15.81
CA THR A 71 -16.35 24.57 -16.35
C THR A 71 -15.21 25.46 -16.89
N GLY A 72 -14.52 26.11 -15.98
CA GLY A 72 -13.25 26.75 -16.27
C GLY A 72 -12.29 25.61 -16.59
N GLY A 73 -12.26 25.19 -17.85
CA GLY A 73 -11.13 24.45 -18.35
C GLY A 73 -9.92 25.31 -18.06
N CYS A 74 -9.01 24.77 -17.27
CA CYS A 74 -7.74 25.42 -17.05
C CYS A 74 -7.05 25.51 -18.39
N GLU A 75 -6.95 26.71 -18.95
CA GLU A 75 -6.09 26.95 -20.11
C GLU A 75 -4.63 26.98 -19.62
N GLY A 76 -4.10 25.82 -19.23
CA GLY A 76 -2.75 25.63 -18.71
C GLY A 76 -2.76 24.91 -17.38
N MET A 77 -1.74 24.16 -17.11
CA MET A 77 -1.49 23.26 -15.96
C MET A 77 -2.47 23.40 -14.78
N CYS A 78 -3.41 22.46 -14.69
CA CYS A 78 -4.41 22.41 -13.61
C CYS A 78 -3.96 21.54 -12.44
N CYS A 79 -2.71 21.65 -12.09
CA CYS A 79 -2.12 20.88 -11.01
C CYS A 79 -3.03 20.85 -9.78
N GLY A 80 -3.28 19.64 -9.27
CA GLY A 80 -4.07 19.40 -8.09
C GLY A 80 -5.57 19.19 -8.35
N ASP A 81 -5.98 18.90 -9.59
CA ASP A 81 -7.37 18.55 -9.92
C ASP A 81 -7.62 17.02 -9.98
N GLY A 82 -6.56 16.22 -9.81
CA GLY A 82 -6.61 14.76 -9.82
C GLY A 82 -6.49 14.14 -11.21
N THR A 83 -6.18 14.94 -12.24
CA THR A 83 -6.03 14.46 -13.61
C THR A 83 -4.68 14.89 -14.17
N VAL A 84 -3.85 13.96 -14.62
CA VAL A 84 -2.55 14.29 -15.22
C VAL A 84 -2.76 14.85 -16.62
N ASP A 85 -2.57 16.16 -16.79
CA ASP A 85 -2.70 16.88 -18.05
C ASP A 85 -1.43 16.80 -18.92
N VAL A 86 -1.52 17.30 -20.19
CA VAL A 86 -0.50 17.11 -21.23
C VAL A 86 0.91 17.60 -20.84
N ASN A 87 1.03 18.56 -19.95
CA ASN A 87 2.31 19.16 -19.53
C ASN A 87 2.68 18.84 -18.08
N GLU A 88 1.98 17.90 -17.46
CA GLU A 88 2.19 17.51 -16.08
C GLU A 88 2.97 16.21 -15.98
N GLN A 89 3.85 16.11 -15.01
CA GLN A 89 4.53 14.85 -14.69
C GLN A 89 3.69 13.98 -13.75
N CYS A 90 2.83 14.60 -12.97
CA CYS A 90 1.96 13.99 -11.99
C CYS A 90 0.81 14.93 -11.64
N ASP A 91 -0.27 14.38 -11.11
CA ASP A 91 -1.30 15.08 -10.35
C ASP A 91 -1.80 14.12 -9.26
N ASP A 92 -1.86 14.55 -8.03
CA ASP A 92 -2.32 13.76 -6.89
C ASP A 92 -3.59 14.33 -6.24
N GLY A 93 -4.23 15.28 -6.93
CA GLY A 93 -5.48 15.89 -6.52
C GLY A 93 -5.34 16.98 -5.46
N ASN A 94 -4.11 17.45 -5.21
CA ASN A 94 -3.87 18.51 -4.24
C ASN A 94 -2.70 19.44 -4.67
N LYS A 95 -2.35 20.43 -3.85
CA LYS A 95 -1.26 21.39 -4.09
C LYS A 95 -0.26 21.43 -2.94
N VAL A 96 -0.01 20.27 -2.33
CA VAL A 96 0.97 20.10 -1.26
C VAL A 96 2.30 19.69 -1.88
N ASP A 97 3.40 20.31 -1.48
CA ASP A 97 4.72 20.08 -2.08
C ASP A 97 5.47 18.86 -1.50
N ASP A 98 5.09 18.38 -0.31
CA ASP A 98 5.88 17.41 0.47
C ASP A 98 5.42 15.95 0.33
N ASP A 99 4.52 15.66 -0.59
CA ASP A 99 3.98 14.31 -0.81
C ASP A 99 4.56 13.64 -2.09
N PHE A 100 3.75 13.36 -3.12
CA PHE A 100 4.18 12.65 -4.33
C PHE A 100 4.28 13.55 -5.55
N CYS A 101 3.52 14.68 -5.55
CA CYS A 101 3.47 15.63 -6.62
C CYS A 101 3.53 17.05 -6.07
N ALA A 102 4.52 17.84 -6.47
CA ALA A 102 4.60 19.23 -6.06
C ALA A 102 3.46 20.05 -6.67
N ALA A 103 3.10 21.17 -6.04
CA ALA A 103 2.09 22.13 -6.54
C ALA A 103 2.38 22.68 -7.96
N SER A 104 3.58 22.44 -8.47
CA SER A 104 4.02 22.72 -9.84
C SER A 104 3.87 21.56 -10.81
N CYS A 105 3.19 20.47 -10.42
CA CYS A 105 3.03 19.22 -11.18
C CYS A 105 4.33 18.53 -11.57
N VAL A 106 5.35 18.72 -10.77
CA VAL A 106 6.62 18.01 -10.87
C VAL A 106 6.62 16.86 -9.89
N ARG A 107 6.90 15.66 -10.36
CA ARG A 107 7.00 14.46 -9.51
C ARG A 107 8.14 14.58 -8.52
N VAL A 108 7.87 14.32 -7.25
CA VAL A 108 8.87 14.35 -6.16
C VAL A 108 9.15 12.98 -5.57
N ALA A 109 8.22 12.04 -5.74
CA ALA A 109 8.39 10.64 -5.34
C ALA A 109 7.51 9.71 -6.18
N TYR A 110 7.84 8.42 -6.21
CA TYR A 110 6.98 7.35 -6.68
C TYR A 110 6.31 6.66 -5.50
N ARG A 111 5.11 6.14 -5.71
CA ARG A 111 4.35 5.43 -4.68
C ARG A 111 4.68 3.96 -4.66
N VAL A 112 4.60 3.36 -3.49
CA VAL A 112 4.55 1.92 -3.31
C VAL A 112 3.54 1.57 -2.23
N PHE A 113 2.80 0.49 -2.44
CA PHE A 113 1.92 -0.09 -1.44
C PHE A 113 1.95 -1.62 -1.52
N VAL A 114 1.42 -2.29 -0.51
CA VAL A 114 1.12 -3.72 -0.53
C VAL A 114 -0.39 -3.90 -0.65
N THR A 115 -0.86 -4.84 -1.48
CA THR A 115 -2.32 -5.08 -1.61
C THR A 115 -2.91 -5.52 -0.26
N LYS A 116 -4.03 -4.92 0.16
CA LYS A 116 -4.74 -5.29 1.39
C LYS A 116 -5.30 -6.71 1.33
N GLN A 117 -5.75 -7.12 0.15
CA GLN A 117 -6.25 -8.46 -0.10
C GLN A 117 -5.18 -9.30 -0.78
N GLY A 118 -5.03 -10.55 -0.32
CA GLY A 118 -4.21 -11.53 -1.02
C GLY A 118 -4.84 -11.93 -2.35
N SER A 119 -4.02 -12.43 -3.25
CA SER A 119 -4.41 -12.92 -4.57
C SER A 119 -3.80 -14.27 -4.87
N VAL A 120 -4.57 -15.14 -5.50
CA VAL A 120 -4.10 -16.37 -6.14
C VAL A 120 -3.81 -16.02 -7.60
N LEU A 121 -2.59 -16.21 -8.05
CA LEU A 121 -2.18 -15.85 -9.41
C LEU A 121 -2.28 -17.04 -10.36
N SER A 122 -2.88 -16.83 -11.54
CA SER A 122 -3.03 -17.83 -12.60
C SER A 122 -2.87 -17.27 -14.02
N GLY A 123 -2.84 -15.96 -14.17
CA GLY A 123 -2.72 -15.23 -15.44
C GLY A 123 -1.35 -14.57 -15.65
N GLY A 124 -0.34 -14.96 -14.89
CA GLY A 124 1.01 -14.44 -15.03
C GLY A 124 1.19 -12.99 -14.57
N LEU A 125 2.20 -12.32 -15.13
CA LEU A 125 2.52 -10.94 -14.79
C LEU A 125 1.39 -9.97 -15.13
N THR A 126 0.62 -10.24 -16.18
CA THR A 126 -0.50 -9.38 -16.60
C THR A 126 -1.58 -9.31 -15.53
N GLU A 127 -1.99 -10.48 -15.00
CA GLU A 127 -2.97 -10.54 -13.90
C GLU A 127 -2.44 -9.84 -12.65
N ALA A 128 -1.16 -10.06 -12.30
CA ALA A 128 -0.56 -9.42 -11.14
C ALA A 128 -0.55 -7.88 -11.27
N ASP A 129 -0.27 -7.35 -12.46
CA ASP A 129 -0.35 -5.92 -12.73
C ASP A 129 -1.78 -5.40 -12.68
N GLU A 130 -2.76 -6.16 -13.21
CA GLU A 130 -4.19 -5.83 -13.12
C GLU A 130 -4.68 -5.77 -11.66
N VAL A 131 -4.21 -6.69 -10.80
CA VAL A 131 -4.50 -6.64 -9.35
C VAL A 131 -3.97 -5.35 -8.74
N CYS A 132 -2.73 -4.95 -9.05
CA CYS A 132 -2.15 -3.69 -8.59
C CYS A 132 -2.93 -2.47 -9.11
N HIS A 133 -3.31 -2.46 -10.38
CA HIS A 133 -4.11 -1.38 -10.96
C HIS A 133 -5.50 -1.29 -10.34
N ALA A 134 -6.18 -2.42 -10.13
CA ALA A 134 -7.50 -2.46 -9.52
C ALA A 134 -7.47 -1.96 -8.07
N ALA A 135 -6.46 -2.37 -7.29
CA ALA A 135 -6.26 -1.90 -5.92
C ALA A 135 -6.01 -0.38 -5.88
N ALA A 136 -5.12 0.13 -6.72
CA ALA A 136 -4.83 1.56 -6.83
C ALA A 136 -6.08 2.36 -7.23
N ALA A 137 -6.81 1.92 -8.25
CA ALA A 137 -8.03 2.58 -8.73
C ALA A 137 -9.13 2.61 -7.65
N ALA A 138 -9.31 1.51 -6.92
CA ALA A 138 -10.28 1.44 -5.83
C ALA A 138 -9.95 2.40 -4.67
N ALA A 139 -8.67 2.71 -4.48
CA ALA A 139 -8.18 3.66 -3.49
C ALA A 139 -8.06 5.11 -4.03
N GLY A 140 -8.40 5.35 -5.31
CA GLY A 140 -8.27 6.66 -5.94
C GLY A 140 -6.82 7.11 -6.17
N LEU A 141 -5.87 6.17 -6.22
CA LEU A 141 -4.46 6.46 -6.46
C LEU A 141 -4.22 6.64 -7.97
N PRO A 142 -3.68 7.79 -8.40
CA PRO A 142 -3.35 8.01 -9.80
C PRO A 142 -2.07 7.26 -10.19
N GLY A 143 -1.85 7.09 -11.50
CA GLY A 143 -0.62 6.50 -12.05
C GLY A 143 -0.78 5.06 -12.53
N VAL A 144 0.33 4.50 -12.98
CA VAL A 144 0.44 3.12 -13.49
C VAL A 144 1.21 2.30 -12.46
N TYR A 145 0.68 1.13 -12.10
CA TYR A 145 1.29 0.28 -11.09
C TYR A 145 1.69 -1.07 -11.66
N ARG A 146 2.81 -1.60 -11.20
CA ARG A 146 3.27 -2.94 -11.52
C ARG A 146 3.61 -3.72 -10.26
N ALA A 147 3.33 -5.02 -10.30
CA ALA A 147 3.72 -5.92 -9.23
C ALA A 147 5.25 -6.14 -9.24
N TRP A 148 5.88 -6.11 -8.06
CA TRP A 148 7.26 -6.58 -7.88
C TRP A 148 7.28 -8.10 -7.93
N LEU A 149 7.36 -8.63 -9.14
CA LEU A 149 7.19 -10.05 -9.41
C LEU A 149 8.09 -10.47 -10.57
N SER A 150 8.89 -11.53 -10.38
CA SER A 150 9.73 -12.10 -11.44
C SER A 150 9.11 -13.37 -12.02
N THR A 151 9.35 -13.59 -13.32
CA THR A 151 9.15 -14.89 -13.98
C THR A 151 10.50 -15.58 -14.20
N SER A 152 10.52 -16.71 -14.87
CA SER A 152 11.76 -17.39 -15.25
C SER A 152 12.66 -16.54 -16.17
N THR A 153 12.11 -15.57 -16.89
CA THR A 153 12.81 -14.77 -17.93
C THR A 153 12.72 -13.27 -17.73
N VAL A 154 11.85 -12.78 -16.84
CA VAL A 154 11.65 -11.34 -16.61
C VAL A 154 11.91 -11.04 -15.14
N SER A 155 12.83 -10.15 -14.87
CA SER A 155 13.18 -9.75 -13.50
C SER A 155 12.25 -8.64 -12.99
N ALA A 156 11.95 -8.65 -11.69
CA ALA A 156 11.18 -7.59 -11.05
C ALA A 156 11.88 -6.23 -11.17
N LYS A 157 13.20 -6.20 -11.04
CA LYS A 157 13.99 -4.96 -11.17
C LYS A 157 13.89 -4.31 -12.55
N ASP A 158 13.74 -5.10 -13.63
CA ASP A 158 13.59 -4.56 -14.98
C ASP A 158 12.16 -4.09 -15.26
N ARG A 159 11.19 -4.54 -14.45
CA ARG A 159 9.79 -4.13 -14.54
C ARG A 159 9.51 -2.84 -13.77
N VAL A 160 10.20 -2.63 -12.66
CA VAL A 160 10.06 -1.45 -11.80
C VAL A 160 11.20 -0.49 -12.11
N THR A 161 11.09 0.18 -13.24
CA THR A 161 12.06 1.18 -13.70
C THR A 161 11.43 2.57 -13.76
N HIS A 162 12.23 3.59 -13.46
CA HIS A 162 11.80 4.98 -13.45
C HIS A 162 12.71 5.82 -14.35
N LYS A 163 12.10 6.80 -15.05
CA LYS A 163 12.84 7.78 -15.87
C LYS A 163 13.66 8.73 -15.02
N GLN A 164 13.25 8.94 -13.77
CA GLN A 164 13.89 9.83 -12.81
C GLN A 164 14.35 9.05 -11.57
N ALA A 165 15.54 9.35 -11.08
CA ALA A 165 16.03 8.79 -9.81
C ALA A 165 15.41 9.54 -8.62
N LEU A 166 14.15 9.25 -8.34
CA LEU A 166 13.39 9.84 -7.23
C LEU A 166 13.15 8.79 -6.14
N PRO A 167 12.90 9.24 -4.90
CA PRO A 167 12.53 8.34 -3.82
C PRO A 167 11.26 7.55 -4.14
N ILE A 168 11.20 6.32 -3.63
CA ILE A 168 9.98 5.53 -3.58
C ILE A 168 9.48 5.59 -2.13
N ARG A 169 8.23 6.00 -1.95
CA ARG A 169 7.60 6.18 -0.64
C ARG A 169 6.33 5.37 -0.52
N ARG A 170 6.05 4.93 0.70
CA ARG A 170 4.74 4.38 1.07
C ARG A 170 3.68 5.48 1.08
N LEU A 171 2.41 5.10 1.09
CA LEU A 171 1.29 6.05 1.10
C LEU A 171 1.20 6.91 2.38
N ASP A 172 1.89 6.51 3.46
CA ASP A 172 2.09 7.32 4.67
C ASP A 172 3.32 8.23 4.58
N ASN A 173 3.84 8.45 3.37
CA ASN A 173 4.97 9.31 3.03
C ASN A 173 6.34 8.85 3.58
N GLN A 174 6.44 7.64 4.16
CA GLN A 174 7.72 7.10 4.61
C GLN A 174 8.54 6.59 3.42
N THR A 175 9.80 7.04 3.31
CA THR A 175 10.72 6.62 2.25
C THR A 175 11.12 5.15 2.44
N VAL A 176 10.95 4.37 1.38
CA VAL A 176 11.34 2.95 1.29
C VAL A 176 12.74 2.83 0.71
N VAL A 177 13.02 3.52 -0.39
CA VAL A 177 14.34 3.64 -1.02
C VAL A 177 14.51 5.02 -1.63
N MET A 178 15.75 5.43 -1.90
CA MET A 178 16.05 6.72 -2.51
C MET A 178 15.91 6.70 -4.04
N SER A 179 15.94 5.52 -4.65
CA SER A 179 15.69 5.31 -6.08
C SER A 179 15.31 3.86 -6.35
N ALA A 180 14.73 3.55 -7.54
CA ALA A 180 14.45 2.17 -7.94
C ALA A 180 15.70 1.28 -7.99
N ALA A 181 16.88 1.85 -8.26
CA ALA A 181 18.13 1.12 -8.26
C ALA A 181 18.50 0.57 -6.87
N ASP A 182 18.03 1.18 -5.81
CA ASP A 182 18.32 0.77 -4.43
C ASP A 182 17.47 -0.45 -3.99
N LEU A 183 16.40 -0.80 -4.72
CA LEU A 183 15.59 -1.99 -4.43
C LEU A 183 16.40 -3.30 -4.46
N VAL A 184 17.50 -3.33 -5.20
CA VAL A 184 18.37 -4.49 -5.34
C VAL A 184 19.62 -4.46 -4.43
N SER A 185 19.66 -3.51 -3.50
CA SER A 185 20.76 -3.38 -2.52
C SER A 185 20.73 -4.42 -1.41
N GLY A 186 19.63 -5.18 -1.31
CA GLY A 186 19.40 -6.17 -0.25
C GLY A 186 18.79 -5.58 1.02
N SER A 187 18.53 -4.25 1.07
CA SER A 187 17.85 -3.63 2.22
C SER A 187 17.05 -2.39 1.81
N LEU A 188 15.92 -2.19 2.47
CA LEU A 188 15.09 -1.01 2.37
C LEU A 188 15.32 -0.09 3.58
N LEU A 189 14.95 1.17 3.48
CA LEU A 189 14.94 2.11 4.61
C LEU A 189 13.74 1.87 5.55
N ALA A 190 12.66 1.33 5.02
CA ALA A 190 11.46 0.96 5.76
C ALA A 190 10.74 -0.22 5.09
N PRO A 191 10.03 -1.10 5.84
CA PRO A 191 9.23 -2.17 5.28
C PRO A 191 8.08 -1.64 4.41
N ILE A 192 7.73 -2.37 3.34
CA ILE A 192 6.57 -2.07 2.50
C ILE A 192 5.33 -2.76 3.12
N ALA A 193 4.74 -2.13 4.12
CA ALA A 193 3.66 -2.73 4.91
C ALA A 193 2.39 -1.88 4.95
N VAL A 194 2.31 -0.82 4.15
CA VAL A 194 1.11 0.04 4.05
C VAL A 194 0.33 -0.35 2.82
N SER A 195 -0.97 -0.63 3.01
CA SER A 195 -1.87 -1.02 1.95
C SER A 195 -2.27 0.16 1.05
N GLU A 196 -2.94 -0.14 -0.08
CA GLU A 196 -3.54 0.87 -0.96
C GLU A 196 -4.51 1.81 -0.24
N ALA A 197 -5.11 1.35 0.86
CA ALA A 197 -5.99 2.17 1.69
C ALA A 197 -5.26 3.03 2.75
N GLY A 198 -3.93 3.02 2.75
CA GLY A 198 -3.11 3.72 3.75
C GLY A 198 -3.04 3.03 5.12
N GLU A 199 -3.52 1.79 5.22
CA GLU A 199 -3.53 1.02 6.46
C GLU A 199 -2.24 0.22 6.63
N LEU A 200 -1.67 0.21 7.84
CA LEU A 200 -0.54 -0.65 8.18
C LEU A 200 -1.04 -2.09 8.35
N LEU A 201 -0.52 -3.01 7.56
CA LEU A 201 -0.83 -4.43 7.68
C LEU A 201 -0.06 -5.08 8.85
N PRO A 202 -0.53 -6.25 9.34
CA PRO A 202 0.13 -6.96 10.45
C PRO A 202 1.58 -7.31 10.12
N LEU A 203 2.51 -6.93 11.01
CA LEU A 203 3.94 -7.15 10.83
C LEU A 203 4.37 -8.46 11.51
N MET A 204 4.07 -9.59 10.88
CA MET A 204 4.52 -10.90 11.35
C MET A 204 5.43 -11.56 10.30
N PRO A 205 6.73 -11.76 10.57
CA PRO A 205 7.63 -12.41 9.62
C PRO A 205 7.37 -13.92 9.57
N ALA A 206 6.41 -14.33 8.78
CA ALA A 206 6.04 -15.73 8.59
C ALA A 206 5.62 -16.01 7.14
N CYS A 207 5.87 -17.23 6.65
CA CYS A 207 5.43 -17.69 5.32
C CYS A 207 3.93 -18.07 5.34
N THR A 208 3.07 -17.14 5.76
CA THR A 208 1.61 -17.32 5.83
C THR A 208 0.92 -16.33 4.89
N GLU A 209 -0.33 -16.59 4.57
CA GLU A 209 -1.14 -15.75 3.67
C GLU A 209 -1.31 -14.33 4.19
N GLU A 210 -1.22 -14.11 5.51
CA GLU A 210 -1.43 -12.79 6.14
C GLU A 210 -0.18 -11.91 6.17
N SER A 211 1.02 -12.46 5.90
CA SER A 211 2.28 -11.75 6.12
C SER A 211 3.31 -11.96 5.02
N ALA A 212 3.01 -12.81 4.06
CA ALA A 212 3.87 -13.08 2.92
C ALA A 212 3.36 -12.38 1.65
N VAL A 213 4.28 -12.09 0.77
CA VAL A 213 4.06 -11.38 -0.49
C VAL A 213 4.65 -12.22 -1.62
N TRP A 214 3.89 -12.45 -2.70
CA TRP A 214 4.46 -13.05 -3.89
C TRP A 214 5.55 -12.19 -4.49
N THR A 215 6.71 -12.76 -4.78
CA THR A 215 7.83 -12.06 -5.40
C THR A 215 8.50 -12.85 -6.52
N GLY A 216 8.75 -14.14 -6.35
CA GLY A 216 9.54 -14.93 -7.29
C GLY A 216 10.90 -14.32 -7.57
N THR A 217 11.42 -13.51 -6.64
CA THR A 217 12.52 -12.59 -6.87
C THR A 217 13.58 -12.76 -5.79
N LEU A 218 14.83 -12.94 -6.20
CA LEU A 218 15.99 -12.96 -5.31
C LEU A 218 16.28 -11.56 -4.75
N ALA A 219 17.09 -11.47 -3.70
CA ALA A 219 17.44 -10.22 -3.03
C ALA A 219 18.12 -9.18 -3.97
N ASN A 220 18.76 -9.62 -5.04
CA ASN A 220 19.38 -8.76 -6.06
C ASN A 220 18.43 -8.35 -7.20
N GLY A 221 17.13 -8.64 -7.06
CA GLY A 221 16.10 -8.31 -8.03
C GLY A 221 16.01 -9.25 -9.24
N GLU A 222 16.88 -10.28 -9.30
CA GLU A 222 16.85 -11.30 -10.34
C GLU A 222 15.76 -12.35 -10.10
N PRO A 223 15.32 -13.09 -11.15
CA PRO A 223 14.36 -14.14 -11.01
C PRO A 223 14.79 -15.27 -10.07
N ASN A 224 13.90 -15.75 -9.23
CA ASN A 224 13.97 -17.06 -8.61
C ASN A 224 13.25 -18.08 -9.52
N ALA A 225 13.98 -18.59 -10.52
CA ALA A 225 13.40 -19.34 -11.62
C ALA A 225 12.71 -20.66 -11.23
N ASP A 226 13.12 -21.25 -10.11
CA ASP A 226 12.61 -22.56 -9.66
C ASP A 226 11.34 -22.46 -8.79
N THR A 227 11.00 -21.24 -8.32
CA THR A 227 9.90 -20.97 -7.38
C THR A 227 9.07 -19.77 -7.82
N ASN A 228 8.40 -19.89 -8.96
CA ASN A 228 7.57 -18.84 -9.55
C ASN A 228 6.20 -19.33 -10.04
N CYS A 229 5.72 -20.49 -9.54
CA CYS A 229 4.42 -21.05 -9.90
C CYS A 229 4.19 -21.17 -11.42
N GLY A 230 5.23 -21.65 -12.16
CA GLY A 230 5.18 -21.74 -13.61
C GLY A 230 4.93 -20.39 -14.28
N ASP A 231 5.73 -19.41 -13.91
CA ASP A 231 5.58 -18.01 -14.33
C ASP A 231 4.21 -17.41 -13.95
N TRP A 232 3.72 -17.83 -12.77
CA TRP A 232 2.44 -17.37 -12.16
C TRP A 232 1.20 -17.79 -12.97
N THR A 233 1.32 -18.88 -13.73
CA THR A 233 0.22 -19.40 -14.56
C THR A 233 -0.42 -20.68 -14.00
N THR A 234 0.09 -21.25 -12.88
CA THR A 234 -0.45 -22.43 -12.25
C THR A 234 -0.76 -22.22 -10.79
N THR A 235 -1.89 -22.75 -10.35
CA THR A 235 -2.32 -22.77 -8.95
C THR A 235 -2.14 -24.13 -8.29
N MET A 236 -1.68 -25.14 -9.05
CA MET A 236 -1.53 -26.50 -8.57
C MET A 236 -0.10 -27.01 -8.76
N GLY A 237 0.43 -27.59 -7.70
CA GLY A 237 1.79 -28.12 -7.69
C GLY A 237 2.86 -27.05 -7.63
N GLY A 238 4.02 -27.39 -7.08
CA GLY A 238 5.13 -26.44 -6.94
C GLY A 238 4.91 -25.40 -5.84
N GLY A 239 5.78 -24.39 -5.85
CA GLY A 239 5.73 -23.26 -4.93
C GLY A 239 6.21 -21.98 -5.58
N GLY A 240 5.76 -20.86 -5.05
CA GLY A 240 6.23 -19.52 -5.39
C GLY A 240 7.09 -18.95 -4.27
N ALA A 241 8.21 -18.33 -4.62
CA ALA A 241 9.03 -17.60 -3.66
C ALA A 241 8.28 -16.37 -3.15
N ALA A 242 8.43 -16.12 -1.85
CA ALA A 242 7.75 -15.04 -1.17
C ALA A 242 8.75 -14.17 -0.38
N GLY A 243 8.38 -12.92 -0.19
CA GLY A 243 8.98 -11.99 0.75
C GLY A 243 8.12 -11.76 1.98
N PHE A 244 8.67 -11.08 2.99
CA PHE A 244 7.95 -10.68 4.21
C PHE A 244 7.66 -9.19 4.20
N LEU A 245 6.39 -8.82 4.29
CA LEU A 245 5.97 -7.41 4.34
C LEU A 245 6.47 -6.66 5.58
N ALA A 246 6.84 -7.38 6.64
CA ALA A 246 7.35 -6.80 7.88
C ALA A 246 8.84 -6.39 7.81
N ASN A 247 9.58 -6.88 6.82
CA ASN A 247 11.03 -6.79 6.79
C ASN A 247 11.55 -5.71 5.84
N ALA A 248 12.69 -5.14 6.20
CA ALA A 248 13.41 -4.19 5.39
C ALA A 248 14.81 -4.72 4.95
N ASP A 249 15.23 -5.88 5.42
CA ASP A 249 16.41 -6.60 4.94
C ASP A 249 16.09 -7.42 3.69
N ALA A 250 17.03 -8.19 3.16
CA ALA A 250 16.85 -8.98 1.94
C ALA A 250 15.58 -9.85 1.91
N SER A 251 15.06 -10.22 3.08
CA SER A 251 13.87 -11.04 3.20
C SER A 251 12.56 -10.30 2.86
N TRP A 252 12.59 -8.98 2.62
CA TRP A 252 11.43 -8.26 2.08
C TRP A 252 10.99 -8.84 0.72
N THR A 253 11.96 -9.33 -0.08
CA THR A 253 11.71 -9.92 -1.42
C THR A 253 12.07 -11.39 -1.52
N ASP A 254 13.04 -11.85 -0.72
CA ASP A 254 13.53 -13.24 -0.71
C ASP A 254 13.60 -13.74 0.73
N ALA A 255 12.47 -14.20 1.22
CA ALA A 255 12.34 -14.72 2.59
C ALA A 255 12.89 -16.16 2.75
N GLY A 256 13.40 -16.76 1.67
CA GLY A 256 13.88 -18.14 1.68
C GLY A 256 12.76 -19.18 1.87
N CYS A 257 11.50 -18.83 1.66
CA CYS A 257 10.37 -19.75 1.71
C CYS A 257 9.65 -19.84 0.36
N ALA A 258 9.17 -21.03 0.04
CA ALA A 258 8.27 -21.28 -1.07
C ALA A 258 6.88 -21.61 -0.53
N VAL A 259 5.89 -20.86 -0.96
CA VAL A 259 4.49 -21.06 -0.59
C VAL A 259 3.75 -21.76 -1.72
N ALA A 260 2.79 -22.64 -1.39
CA ALA A 260 2.03 -23.37 -2.40
C ALA A 260 1.34 -22.41 -3.39
N CYS A 261 1.41 -22.71 -4.69
CA CYS A 261 0.93 -21.80 -5.76
C CYS A 261 -0.58 -21.47 -5.70
N GLY A 262 -1.38 -22.26 -5.00
CA GLY A 262 -2.80 -21.99 -4.76
C GLY A 262 -3.09 -21.10 -3.54
N ALA A 263 -2.06 -20.66 -2.82
CA ALA A 263 -2.23 -19.75 -1.69
C ALA A 263 -2.58 -18.33 -2.16
N SER A 264 -3.23 -17.57 -1.28
CA SER A 264 -3.62 -16.19 -1.54
C SER A 264 -2.67 -15.25 -0.79
N LEU A 265 -1.62 -14.75 -1.46
CA LEU A 265 -0.66 -13.82 -0.88
C LEU A 265 -0.84 -12.40 -1.42
N HIS A 266 -0.32 -11.45 -0.67
CA HIS A 266 -0.26 -10.05 -1.06
C HIS A 266 0.67 -9.80 -2.26
N LEU A 267 0.57 -8.63 -2.87
CA LEU A 267 1.50 -8.13 -3.90
C LEU A 267 2.07 -6.78 -3.48
N TYR A 268 3.35 -6.55 -3.75
CA TYR A 268 3.91 -5.20 -3.73
C TYR A 268 3.62 -4.53 -5.06
N CYS A 269 3.00 -3.37 -5.02
CA CYS A 269 2.60 -2.58 -6.17
C CYS A 269 3.41 -1.28 -6.23
N PHE A 270 4.25 -1.17 -7.23
CA PHE A 270 5.10 0.01 -7.46
C PHE A 270 4.53 0.88 -8.56
N GLU A 271 4.40 2.17 -8.31
CA GLU A 271 4.11 3.14 -9.35
C GLU A 271 5.28 3.19 -10.33
N VAL A 272 4.98 3.18 -11.64
CA VAL A 272 5.96 3.26 -12.72
C VAL A 272 5.58 4.38 -13.68
N ASP A 273 6.51 4.80 -14.52
CA ASP A 273 6.21 5.75 -15.59
C ASP A 273 5.29 5.11 -16.64
N PRO A 274 4.33 5.86 -17.20
CA PRO A 274 3.43 5.43 -18.26
C PRO A 274 4.14 5.20 -19.61
#